data_7dfcf5bdd0ae1a32d3519df1b686caf2
#
_entry.id   7dfcf5bdd0ae1a32d3519df1b686caf2
#
_cell.length_a   1.000
_cell.length_b   1.000
_cell.length_c   1.000
_cell.angle_alpha   90.00
_cell.angle_beta   90.00
_cell.angle_gamma   90.00
#
_symmetry.space_group_name_H-M   'P 1'
#
loop_
_entity.id
_entity.type
_entity.pdbx_description
1 polymer ?
#
loop_
_entity_poly.entity_id
_entity_poly.type
_entity_poly.pdbx_seq_one_letter_code
_entity_poly.pdbx_strand_id
1 'polypeptide(L)'
;EEGSLILLDGRDNIKRKNSENGYFIGPTLIDKVKSSMKSYENEIFGPVLQIIEVNSMDEALKIINENKFGNGCCIFTSSGEKARKFSQNVNIGMVGVNIPLPVPSSFHSFGGWKDSLFGDLNMYGPDGLRFFTQRKTVTQKWPEESSESKGINLSMPNNLN
;
A
#
# COMPACT_ATOMS: atom_id res chain seq x y z
N GLU A 1 -21.77 -6.60 -19.96
CA GLU A 1 -22.20 -7.99 -20.17
C GLU A 1 -22.20 -8.82 -18.88
N GLU A 2 -21.46 -8.41 -17.84
CA GLU A 2 -21.42 -9.11 -16.54
C GLU A 2 -22.50 -8.63 -15.55
N GLY A 3 -23.39 -7.71 -15.98
CA GLY A 3 -24.52 -7.19 -15.19
C GLY A 3 -24.22 -5.91 -14.41
N SER A 4 -23.07 -5.29 -14.59
CA SER A 4 -22.80 -3.94 -14.11
C SER A 4 -23.52 -2.88 -14.95
N LEU A 5 -23.68 -1.69 -14.40
CA LEU A 5 -24.33 -0.55 -15.06
C LEU A 5 -23.27 0.54 -15.35
N ILE A 6 -23.09 0.88 -16.62
CA ILE A 6 -22.23 2.00 -17.01
C ILE A 6 -23.05 3.28 -16.90
N LEU A 7 -22.73 4.13 -15.91
CA LEU A 7 -23.38 5.41 -15.69
C LEU A 7 -22.76 6.53 -16.56
N LEU A 8 -21.46 6.43 -16.82
CA LEU A 8 -20.70 7.33 -17.68
C LEU A 8 -19.69 6.52 -18.48
N ASP A 9 -19.69 6.69 -19.80
CA ASP A 9 -18.74 6.02 -20.69
C ASP A 9 -17.71 7.03 -21.20
N GLY A 10 -16.47 6.88 -20.78
CA GLY A 10 -15.35 7.74 -21.16
C GLY A 10 -14.89 7.58 -22.61
N ARG A 11 -15.37 6.55 -23.33
CA ARG A 11 -15.04 6.32 -24.73
C ARG A 11 -15.79 7.28 -25.68
N ASP A 12 -16.98 7.71 -25.28
CA ASP A 12 -17.91 8.39 -26.16
C ASP A 12 -17.72 9.92 -26.25
N ASN A 13 -16.97 10.57 -25.37
CA ASN A 13 -17.05 11.99 -25.13
C ASN A 13 -15.74 12.79 -25.16
N ILE A 14 -14.71 12.34 -25.87
CA ILE A 14 -13.49 13.16 -25.98
C ILE A 14 -13.34 13.75 -27.38
N LYS A 15 -14.13 14.75 -27.67
CA LYS A 15 -13.82 15.71 -28.72
C LYS A 15 -13.03 16.87 -28.10
N ARG A 16 -11.73 16.77 -27.99
CA ARG A 16 -10.86 17.91 -27.70
C ARG A 16 -10.51 18.59 -29.01
N LYS A 17 -10.77 19.88 -29.09
CA LYS A 17 -10.30 20.75 -30.17
C LYS A 17 -8.76 20.62 -30.25
N ASN A 18 -8.21 20.25 -31.42
CA ASN A 18 -6.78 20.06 -31.68
C ASN A 18 -6.12 18.80 -31.11
N SER A 19 -6.85 17.72 -30.86
CA SER A 19 -6.28 16.47 -30.38
C SER A 19 -6.64 15.24 -31.22
N GLU A 20 -6.86 15.45 -32.51
CA GLU A 20 -7.31 14.39 -33.44
C GLU A 20 -6.36 13.23 -33.58
N ASN A 21 -5.08 13.38 -33.23
CA ASN A 21 -4.04 12.36 -33.29
C ASN A 21 -3.58 11.88 -31.90
N GLY A 22 -4.28 12.21 -30.81
CA GLY A 22 -3.89 11.83 -29.45
C GLY A 22 -4.67 10.59 -28.93
N TYR A 23 -4.04 9.87 -28.02
CA TYR A 23 -4.66 8.74 -27.31
C TYR A 23 -5.34 9.25 -26.04
N PHE A 24 -6.60 9.66 -26.14
CA PHE A 24 -7.37 10.20 -25.02
C PHE A 24 -8.51 9.26 -24.66
N ILE A 25 -8.76 9.10 -23.37
CA ILE A 25 -9.93 8.44 -22.84
C ILE A 25 -10.52 9.29 -21.70
N GLY A 26 -11.84 9.38 -21.62
CA GLY A 26 -12.55 10.12 -20.59
C GLY A 26 -12.81 9.30 -19.34
N PRO A 27 -13.35 9.95 -18.30
CA PRO A 27 -13.75 9.25 -17.10
C PRO A 27 -14.89 8.27 -17.38
N THR A 28 -14.79 7.08 -16.78
CA THR A 28 -15.84 6.04 -16.82
C THR A 28 -16.34 5.77 -15.41
N LEU A 29 -17.65 5.71 -15.23
CA LEU A 29 -18.28 5.37 -13.97
C LEU A 29 -19.12 4.10 -14.15
N ILE A 30 -18.81 3.07 -13.36
CA ILE A 30 -19.46 1.77 -13.41
C ILE A 30 -20.12 1.50 -12.06
N ASP A 31 -21.39 1.25 -12.07
CA ASP A 31 -22.20 0.90 -10.89
C ASP A 31 -22.57 -0.58 -10.87
N LYS A 32 -23.06 -1.05 -9.71
CA LYS A 32 -23.44 -2.45 -9.47
C LYS A 32 -22.32 -3.45 -9.76
N VAL A 33 -21.09 -3.06 -9.50
CA VAL A 33 -19.92 -3.94 -9.66
C VAL A 33 -19.95 -5.01 -8.58
N LYS A 34 -19.55 -6.22 -8.95
CA LYS A 34 -19.35 -7.35 -8.04
C LYS A 34 -17.88 -7.75 -8.01
N SER A 35 -17.44 -8.31 -6.89
CA SER A 35 -16.04 -8.74 -6.72
C SER A 35 -15.59 -9.84 -7.70
N SER A 36 -16.54 -10.55 -8.34
CA SER A 36 -16.28 -11.57 -9.35
C SER A 36 -16.16 -11.03 -10.78
N MET A 37 -16.30 -9.73 -10.97
CA MET A 37 -16.21 -9.10 -12.30
C MET A 37 -14.77 -8.83 -12.68
N LYS A 38 -14.42 -9.02 -13.95
CA LYS A 38 -13.05 -8.78 -14.48
C LYS A 38 -12.55 -7.36 -14.22
N SER A 39 -13.45 -6.37 -14.24
CA SER A 39 -13.12 -4.98 -13.96
C SER A 39 -12.70 -4.76 -12.50
N TYR A 40 -13.15 -5.59 -11.57
CA TYR A 40 -12.72 -5.57 -10.17
C TYR A 40 -11.47 -6.42 -9.91
N GLU A 41 -11.38 -7.59 -10.56
CA GLU A 41 -10.26 -8.52 -10.36
C GLU A 41 -8.94 -8.01 -10.94
N ASN A 42 -9.02 -7.23 -12.02
CA ASN A 42 -7.86 -6.69 -12.71
C ASN A 42 -7.63 -5.23 -12.36
N GLU A 43 -6.36 -4.86 -12.18
CA GLU A 43 -5.98 -3.47 -12.00
C GLU A 43 -6.23 -2.67 -13.29
N ILE A 44 -6.97 -1.57 -13.18
CA ILE A 44 -7.25 -0.64 -14.28
C ILE A 44 -6.41 0.60 -14.10
N PHE A 45 -5.35 0.77 -14.91
CA PHE A 45 -4.57 2.01 -14.97
C PHE A 45 -5.24 3.01 -15.90
N GLY A 46 -6.32 3.64 -15.42
CA GLY A 46 -7.10 4.58 -16.21
C GLY A 46 -8.19 5.29 -15.38
N PRO A 47 -8.89 6.27 -15.97
CA PRO A 47 -9.88 7.08 -15.28
C PRO A 47 -11.21 6.32 -15.13
N VAL A 48 -11.20 5.22 -14.40
CA VAL A 48 -12.36 4.36 -14.15
C VAL A 48 -12.66 4.34 -12.66
N LEU A 49 -13.89 4.70 -12.30
CA LEU A 49 -14.42 4.56 -10.95
C LEU A 49 -15.49 3.48 -10.94
N GLN A 50 -15.39 2.56 -9.96
CA GLN A 50 -16.33 1.47 -9.76
C GLN A 50 -17.04 1.63 -8.43
N ILE A 51 -18.34 1.35 -8.40
CA ILE A 51 -19.20 1.40 -7.22
C ILE A 51 -19.65 -0.02 -6.87
N ILE A 52 -19.40 -0.41 -5.62
CA ILE A 52 -19.90 -1.66 -5.02
C ILE A 52 -20.75 -1.26 -3.83
N GLU A 53 -22.03 -1.60 -3.86
CA GLU A 53 -22.92 -1.40 -2.72
C GLU A 53 -22.78 -2.56 -1.73
N VAL A 54 -22.70 -2.21 -0.45
CA VAL A 54 -22.62 -3.17 0.66
C VAL A 54 -23.59 -2.81 1.77
N ASN A 55 -24.06 -3.80 2.51
CA ASN A 55 -25.03 -3.59 3.59
C ASN A 55 -24.38 -3.31 4.93
N SER A 56 -23.08 -3.57 5.06
CA SER A 56 -22.37 -3.40 6.33
C SER A 56 -20.88 -3.11 6.11
N MET A 57 -20.24 -2.57 7.14
CA MET A 57 -18.79 -2.39 7.16
C MET A 57 -18.05 -3.73 7.16
N ASP A 58 -18.59 -4.77 7.76
CA ASP A 58 -17.95 -6.08 7.79
C ASP A 58 -17.94 -6.72 6.38
N GLU A 59 -19.00 -6.50 5.60
CA GLU A 59 -19.03 -6.89 4.19
C GLU A 59 -18.01 -6.09 3.36
N ALA A 60 -17.91 -4.77 3.57
CA ALA A 60 -16.90 -3.94 2.93
C ALA A 60 -15.47 -4.40 3.26
N LEU A 61 -15.18 -4.65 4.54
CA LEU A 61 -13.89 -5.15 5.00
C LEU A 61 -13.54 -6.50 4.36
N LYS A 62 -14.52 -7.40 4.26
CA LYS A 62 -14.33 -8.69 3.60
C LYS A 62 -13.92 -8.52 2.15
N ILE A 63 -14.66 -7.73 1.37
CA ILE A 63 -14.34 -7.46 -0.05
C ILE A 63 -12.95 -6.86 -0.20
N ILE A 64 -12.59 -5.86 0.60
CA ILE A 64 -11.28 -5.20 0.56
C ILE A 64 -10.16 -6.20 0.92
N ASN A 65 -10.38 -7.01 1.96
CA ASN A 65 -9.34 -7.92 2.46
C ASN A 65 -9.12 -9.11 1.54
N GLU A 66 -10.14 -9.57 0.81
CA GLU A 66 -10.04 -10.65 -0.17
C GLU A 66 -9.41 -10.20 -1.51
N ASN A 67 -9.37 -8.89 -1.79
CA ASN A 67 -8.71 -8.38 -2.99
C ASN A 67 -7.20 -8.64 -2.91
N LYS A 68 -6.62 -9.09 -4.02
CA LYS A 68 -5.17 -9.35 -4.13
C LYS A 68 -4.32 -8.08 -4.02
N PHE A 69 -4.86 -6.92 -4.34
CA PHE A 69 -4.19 -5.64 -4.20
C PHE A 69 -4.46 -5.00 -2.83
N GLY A 70 -3.50 -4.25 -2.33
CA GLY A 70 -3.59 -3.63 -1.03
C GLY A 70 -2.78 -2.33 -0.91
N ASN A 71 -2.87 -1.44 -1.89
CA ASN A 71 -2.10 -0.20 -1.89
C ASN A 71 -2.61 0.80 -0.85
N GLY A 72 -3.82 1.29 -1.02
CA GLY A 72 -4.39 2.26 -0.10
C GLY A 72 -5.91 2.25 -0.11
N CYS A 73 -6.51 2.63 1.02
CA CYS A 73 -7.95 2.84 1.13
C CYS A 73 -8.28 3.96 2.10
N CYS A 74 -9.50 4.48 2.00
CA CYS A 74 -9.99 5.53 2.89
C CYS A 74 -11.37 5.18 3.43
N ILE A 75 -11.63 5.59 4.66
CA ILE A 75 -12.96 5.57 5.26
C ILE A 75 -13.43 7.00 5.53
N PHE A 76 -14.66 7.30 5.18
CA PHE A 76 -15.34 8.55 5.50
C PHE A 76 -16.45 8.27 6.50
N THR A 77 -16.31 8.76 7.71
CA THR A 77 -17.26 8.50 8.80
C THR A 77 -17.16 9.57 9.89
N SER A 78 -18.27 9.88 10.55
CA SER A 78 -18.31 10.68 11.77
C SER A 78 -18.08 9.85 13.04
N SER A 79 -18.09 8.51 12.95
CA SER A 79 -17.90 7.61 14.09
C SER A 79 -16.44 7.24 14.30
N GLY A 80 -15.84 7.67 15.41
CA GLY A 80 -14.49 7.27 15.78
C GLY A 80 -14.36 5.77 16.07
N GLU A 81 -15.42 5.11 16.52
CA GLU A 81 -15.46 3.66 16.72
C GLU A 81 -15.33 2.93 15.37
N LYS A 82 -16.15 3.34 14.37
CA LYS A 82 -16.08 2.76 13.02
C LYS A 82 -14.73 3.01 12.36
N ALA A 83 -14.17 4.20 12.52
CA ALA A 83 -12.85 4.52 12.00
C ALA A 83 -11.76 3.62 12.59
N ARG A 84 -11.76 3.40 13.92
CA ARG A 84 -10.81 2.50 14.59
C ARG A 84 -11.01 1.05 14.15
N LYS A 85 -12.26 0.55 14.15
CA LYS A 85 -12.56 -0.81 13.70
C LYS A 85 -12.07 -1.04 12.27
N PHE A 86 -12.33 -0.11 11.37
CA PHE A 86 -11.87 -0.18 9.98
C PHE A 86 -10.34 -0.24 9.89
N SER A 87 -9.65 0.73 10.51
CA SER A 87 -8.18 0.83 10.43
C SER A 87 -7.45 -0.37 11.02
N GLN A 88 -8.03 -1.03 12.03
CA GLN A 88 -7.44 -2.21 12.67
C GLN A 88 -7.67 -3.52 11.90
N ASN A 89 -8.74 -3.59 11.09
CA ASN A 89 -9.15 -4.83 10.46
C ASN A 89 -8.93 -4.86 8.93
N VAL A 90 -8.57 -3.74 8.33
CA VAL A 90 -8.31 -3.69 6.89
C VAL A 90 -6.87 -4.08 6.58
N ASN A 91 -6.68 -5.02 5.63
CA ASN A 91 -5.36 -5.51 5.19
C ASN A 91 -4.83 -4.69 4.02
N ILE A 92 -4.50 -3.44 4.27
CA ILE A 92 -4.05 -2.45 3.28
C ILE A 92 -2.84 -1.71 3.83
N GLY A 93 -1.88 -1.36 2.98
CA GLY A 93 -0.65 -0.70 3.39
C GLY A 93 -0.82 0.74 3.85
N MET A 94 -1.76 1.47 3.26
CA MET A 94 -2.05 2.87 3.61
C MET A 94 -3.53 3.05 3.89
N VAL A 95 -3.87 3.61 5.06
CA VAL A 95 -5.26 3.83 5.48
C VAL A 95 -5.49 5.29 5.81
N GLY A 96 -6.48 5.89 5.16
CA GLY A 96 -6.94 7.25 5.42
C GLY A 96 -8.27 7.29 6.16
N VAL A 97 -8.41 8.22 7.09
CA VAL A 97 -9.68 8.50 7.78
C VAL A 97 -10.09 9.93 7.46
N ASN A 98 -11.21 10.08 6.77
CA ASN A 98 -11.77 11.37 6.33
C ASN A 98 -10.80 12.20 5.46
N ILE A 99 -9.91 11.53 4.75
CA ILE A 99 -9.02 12.12 3.75
C ILE A 99 -9.12 11.31 2.45
N PRO A 100 -9.06 11.96 1.28
CA PRO A 100 -9.27 11.26 0.00
C PRO A 100 -8.06 10.45 -0.47
N LEU A 101 -6.85 10.77 0.00
CA LEU A 101 -5.61 10.11 -0.37
C LEU A 101 -4.80 9.77 0.90
N PRO A 102 -4.55 8.48 1.17
CA PRO A 102 -3.88 8.05 2.40
C PRO A 102 -2.35 8.12 2.31
N VAL A 103 -1.81 8.96 1.45
CA VAL A 103 -0.36 9.07 1.22
C VAL A 103 0.24 10.12 2.16
N PRO A 104 1.17 9.76 3.05
CA PRO A 104 1.85 10.71 3.93
C PRO A 104 2.97 11.45 3.20
N SER A 105 3.63 12.36 3.91
CA SER A 105 4.85 13.02 3.43
C SER A 105 5.99 12.01 3.22
N SER A 106 6.85 12.26 2.23
CA SER A 106 7.89 11.33 1.76
C SER A 106 9.00 10.99 2.76
N PHE A 107 9.07 11.68 3.89
CA PHE A 107 10.01 11.32 4.97
C PHE A 107 9.52 10.17 5.87
N HIS A 108 8.25 9.75 5.72
CA HIS A 108 7.72 8.53 6.32
C HIS A 108 7.88 7.36 5.36
N SER A 109 8.12 6.17 5.90
CA SER A 109 8.02 4.94 5.12
C SER A 109 6.54 4.60 4.91
N PHE A 110 6.15 4.43 3.66
CA PHE A 110 4.79 4.03 3.30
C PHE A 110 4.77 3.27 1.97
N GLY A 111 3.75 2.47 1.77
CA GLY A 111 3.57 1.73 0.53
C GLY A 111 2.44 0.72 0.62
N GLY A 112 2.23 -0.01 -0.45
CA GLY A 112 1.21 -1.06 -0.54
C GLY A 112 1.59 -2.33 0.19
N TRP A 113 0.59 -3.16 0.41
CA TRP A 113 0.71 -4.56 0.83
C TRP A 113 0.27 -5.48 -0.32
N LYS A 114 0.36 -6.79 -0.11
CA LYS A 114 -0.06 -7.83 -1.07
C LYS A 114 0.62 -7.60 -2.43
N ASP A 115 -0.11 -7.76 -3.53
CA ASP A 115 0.42 -7.59 -4.90
C ASP A 115 0.67 -6.11 -5.28
N SER A 116 0.42 -5.16 -4.38
CA SER A 116 0.72 -3.74 -4.59
C SER A 116 2.14 -3.34 -4.20
N LEU A 117 2.97 -4.27 -3.73
CA LEU A 117 4.37 -4.03 -3.41
C LEU A 117 5.23 -5.23 -3.82
N PHE A 118 6.38 -4.98 -4.45
CA PHE A 118 7.41 -5.97 -4.70
C PHE A 118 8.49 -5.89 -3.62
N GLY A 119 8.55 -6.91 -2.77
CA GLY A 119 9.44 -6.93 -1.61
C GLY A 119 8.76 -6.47 -0.32
N ASP A 120 9.56 -6.21 0.70
CA ASP A 120 9.13 -5.95 2.09
C ASP A 120 9.53 -4.57 2.62
N LEU A 121 10.28 -3.80 1.82
CA LEU A 121 10.68 -2.43 2.15
C LEU A 121 10.04 -1.41 1.23
N ASN A 122 9.60 -0.30 1.81
CA ASN A 122 9.06 0.82 1.05
C ASN A 122 10.19 1.71 0.50
N MET A 123 9.91 2.43 -0.59
CA MET A 123 10.93 3.27 -1.25
C MET A 123 11.18 4.62 -0.54
N TYR A 124 10.29 5.05 0.35
CA TYR A 124 10.36 6.34 1.04
C TYR A 124 10.77 6.20 2.50
N GLY A 125 11.21 7.32 3.09
CA GLY A 125 11.60 7.39 4.48
C GLY A 125 12.80 6.48 4.85
N PRO A 126 12.87 6.01 6.10
CA PRO A 126 13.96 5.13 6.58
C PRO A 126 14.10 3.82 5.81
N ASP A 127 13.00 3.29 5.27
CA ASP A 127 13.04 2.05 4.48
C ASP A 127 13.78 2.23 3.17
N GLY A 128 13.70 3.41 2.55
CA GLY A 128 14.45 3.72 1.33
C GLY A 128 15.97 3.60 1.54
N LEU A 129 16.48 4.07 2.68
CA LEU A 129 17.88 3.87 3.04
C LEU A 129 18.23 2.39 3.21
N ARG A 130 17.37 1.64 3.89
CA ARG A 130 17.57 0.19 4.11
C ARG A 130 17.56 -0.58 2.80
N PHE A 131 16.70 -0.20 1.86
CA PHE A 131 16.59 -0.84 0.56
C PHE A 131 17.89 -0.69 -0.27
N PHE A 132 18.48 0.50 -0.27
CA PHE A 132 19.68 0.79 -1.08
C PHE A 132 21.00 0.52 -0.35
N THR A 133 20.99 0.03 0.90
CA THR A 133 22.18 -0.21 1.69
C THR A 133 22.20 -1.62 2.27
N GLN A 134 23.40 -2.11 2.55
CA GLN A 134 23.59 -3.37 3.27
C GLN A 134 24.14 -3.10 4.65
N ARG A 135 23.58 -3.76 5.66
CA ARG A 135 24.09 -3.69 7.03
C ARG A 135 25.31 -4.57 7.16
N LYS A 136 26.43 -4.01 7.66
CA LYS A 136 27.63 -4.74 8.04
C LYS A 136 27.78 -4.70 9.55
N THR A 137 27.93 -5.84 10.18
CA THR A 137 28.26 -5.94 11.60
C THR A 137 29.76 -6.22 11.73
N VAL A 138 30.44 -5.42 12.53
CA VAL A 138 31.87 -5.60 12.85
C VAL A 138 32.00 -5.73 14.35
N THR A 139 32.52 -6.85 14.81
CA THR A 139 32.86 -7.07 16.21
C THR A 139 34.38 -7.08 16.33
N GLN A 140 34.92 -6.23 17.20
CA GLN A 140 36.36 -6.06 17.36
C GLN A 140 36.77 -6.17 18.84
N LYS A 141 37.89 -6.79 19.07
CA LYS A 141 38.58 -6.80 20.37
C LYS A 141 40.06 -6.48 20.13
N TRP A 142 40.54 -5.45 20.76
CA TRP A 142 41.94 -5.08 20.72
C TRP A 142 42.67 -5.64 21.95
N PRO A 143 43.62 -6.58 21.80
CA PRO A 143 44.42 -7.05 22.94
C PRO A 143 45.33 -5.92 23.44
N GLU A 144 45.52 -5.82 24.74
CA GLU A 144 46.51 -4.95 25.33
C GLU A 144 47.93 -5.46 25.00
N GLU A 145 48.87 -4.58 24.63
CA GLU A 145 50.23 -4.93 24.21
C GLU A 145 51.06 -5.64 25.30
N SER A 146 50.58 -5.63 26.56
CA SER A 146 51.32 -6.18 27.71
C SER A 146 50.87 -7.62 28.13
N SER A 147 49.93 -8.21 27.48
CA SER A 147 49.51 -9.55 27.79
C SER A 147 50.32 -10.58 27.01
N GLU A 148 51.23 -11.29 27.68
CA GLU A 148 51.76 -12.56 27.17
C GLU A 148 50.62 -13.39 26.60
N SER A 149 50.74 -13.78 25.33
CA SER A 149 49.67 -14.38 24.50
C SER A 149 49.11 -15.66 25.15
N LYS A 150 48.16 -15.49 26.01
CA LYS A 150 47.26 -16.60 26.46
C LYS A 150 46.10 -16.65 25.53
N GLY A 151 46.22 -17.45 24.48
CA GLY A 151 45.15 -17.89 23.60
C GLY A 151 44.00 -16.92 23.25
N ILE A 152 43.26 -17.22 22.21
CA ILE A 152 42.07 -16.45 21.81
C ILE A 152 40.99 -16.58 22.89
N ASN A 153 40.70 -15.50 23.60
CA ASN A 153 39.58 -15.47 24.55
C ASN A 153 38.26 -15.25 23.78
N LEU A 154 37.47 -16.28 23.67
CA LEU A 154 36.16 -16.27 22.99
C LEU A 154 35.00 -15.88 23.92
N SER A 155 35.27 -15.46 25.16
CA SER A 155 34.19 -15.01 26.04
C SER A 155 33.55 -13.73 25.53
N MET A 156 32.23 -13.74 25.48
CA MET A 156 31.44 -12.56 25.13
C MET A 156 31.59 -11.49 26.24
N PRO A 157 31.66 -10.19 25.90
CA PRO A 157 31.64 -9.14 26.91
C PRO A 157 30.33 -9.20 27.68
N ASN A 158 30.42 -9.39 28.99
CA ASN A 158 29.27 -9.32 29.88
C ASN A 158 29.12 -7.87 30.36
N ASN A 159 27.99 -7.23 30.02
CA ASN A 159 27.63 -5.89 30.53
C ASN A 159 27.11 -5.95 31.99
N LEU A 160 27.61 -6.86 32.80
CA LEU A 160 27.25 -6.96 34.19
C LEU A 160 28.44 -6.51 35.06
N ASN A 161 28.61 -5.15 35.07
CA ASN A 161 29.25 -4.41 36.15
C ASN A 161 28.68 -2.98 36.16
#